data_5580486da93baedd26f9a7c2faaf5cd3
#
_entry.id   5580486da93baedd26f9a7c2faaf5cd3
#
_cell.length_a   1.000
_cell.length_b   1.000
_cell.length_c   1.000
_cell.angle_alpha   90.00
_cell.angle_beta   90.00
_cell.angle_gamma   90.00
#
_symmetry.space_group_name_H-M   'P 1'
#
loop_
_entity.id
_entity.type
_entity.pdbx_description
1 polymer ?
#
loop_
_entity_poly.entity_id
_entity_poly.type
_entity_poly.pdbx_seq_one_letter_code
_entity_poly.pdbx_strand_id
1 'polypeptide(L)'
;MTSLQSPISKLVVLISGHGSNLQALLDACASGELQARVVAVISNNADAFGLERARRANVPAIHRLKLPIQTRRAYDSDLAGLVASYHPEWIVLAGWMRLLTSTFLDRFPNRVVNLHPALPGTFPGAHAVERAFEAYRRGEVTHAGIMVHLVPDEGVDSGPVLAQEVVPIHPDDTLECLEARMHAVEHRLLVAAMKQLVNTRSPIAGLR
;
A
#
# COMPACT_ATOMS: atom_id res chain seq x y z
N MET A 1 -25.24 18.06 -24.03
CA MET A 1 -23.80 17.71 -23.99
C MET A 1 -23.63 16.71 -22.90
N THR A 2 -23.59 15.42 -23.24
CA THR A 2 -23.38 14.33 -22.30
C THR A 2 -21.91 14.36 -21.88
N SER A 3 -21.63 14.80 -20.65
CA SER A 3 -20.32 14.68 -20.04
C SER A 3 -19.94 13.21 -20.04
N LEU A 4 -18.99 12.82 -20.86
CA LEU A 4 -18.32 11.51 -20.77
C LEU A 4 -17.58 11.50 -19.44
N GLN A 5 -18.24 11.02 -18.39
CA GLN A 5 -17.57 10.76 -17.12
C GLN A 5 -16.43 9.78 -17.41
N SER A 6 -15.23 10.20 -17.08
CA SER A 6 -14.05 9.34 -17.20
C SER A 6 -14.29 8.04 -16.46
N PRO A 7 -13.95 6.86 -17.02
CA PRO A 7 -14.12 5.59 -16.31
C PRO A 7 -13.40 5.64 -14.96
N ILE A 8 -14.11 5.19 -13.93
CA ILE A 8 -13.60 5.14 -12.54
C ILE A 8 -12.52 4.06 -12.46
N SER A 9 -11.33 4.41 -11.97
CA SER A 9 -10.20 3.48 -11.82
C SER A 9 -10.50 2.38 -10.80
N LYS A 10 -10.11 1.16 -11.11
CA LYS A 10 -10.31 -0.01 -10.23
C LYS A 10 -9.05 -0.30 -9.43
N LEU A 11 -9.21 -0.41 -8.12
CA LEU A 11 -8.14 -0.74 -7.18
C LEU A 11 -8.37 -2.14 -6.58
N VAL A 12 -7.32 -2.96 -6.53
CA VAL A 12 -7.25 -4.11 -5.62
C VAL A 12 -6.29 -3.75 -4.50
N VAL A 13 -6.70 -3.97 -3.26
CA VAL A 13 -5.87 -3.65 -2.09
C VAL A 13 -5.45 -4.92 -1.38
N LEU A 14 -4.14 -5.10 -1.17
CA LEU A 14 -3.56 -6.21 -0.42
C LEU A 14 -3.19 -5.73 0.98
N ILE A 15 -3.58 -6.52 2.00
CA ILE A 15 -3.40 -6.18 3.42
C ILE A 15 -2.96 -7.41 4.23
N SER A 16 -2.39 -7.20 5.42
CA SER A 16 -2.07 -8.30 6.35
C SER A 16 -2.63 -8.09 7.77
N GLY A 17 -3.14 -6.88 8.10
CA GLY A 17 -3.49 -6.55 9.48
C GLY A 17 -4.70 -5.63 9.63
N HIS A 18 -4.54 -4.58 10.45
CA HIS A 18 -5.63 -3.71 10.91
C HIS A 18 -6.34 -2.97 9.77
N GLY A 19 -5.63 -2.60 8.69
CA GLY A 19 -6.23 -1.99 7.50
C GLY A 19 -6.66 -0.53 7.67
N SER A 20 -5.95 0.27 8.47
CA SER A 20 -6.23 1.72 8.61
C SER A 20 -5.99 2.46 7.30
N ASN A 21 -4.94 2.13 6.57
CA ASN A 21 -4.64 2.66 5.23
C ASN A 21 -5.68 2.23 4.18
N LEU A 22 -6.20 0.99 4.28
CA LEU A 22 -7.35 0.56 3.48
C LEU A 22 -8.58 1.43 3.78
N GLN A 23 -8.86 1.72 5.06
CA GLN A 23 -10.00 2.57 5.42
C GLN A 23 -9.89 3.96 4.77
N ALA A 24 -8.71 4.58 4.82
CA ALA A 24 -8.49 5.88 4.18
C ALA A 24 -8.80 5.86 2.67
N LEU A 25 -8.40 4.78 1.96
CA LEU A 25 -8.74 4.60 0.55
C LEU A 25 -10.25 4.42 0.33
N LEU A 26 -10.92 3.61 1.17
CA LEU A 26 -12.36 3.39 1.08
C LEU A 26 -13.14 4.69 1.29
N ASP A 27 -12.77 5.47 2.29
CA ASP A 27 -13.42 6.76 2.61
C ASP A 27 -13.20 7.79 1.49
N ALA A 28 -11.98 7.88 0.95
CA ALA A 28 -11.67 8.77 -0.17
C ALA A 28 -12.42 8.38 -1.47
N CYS A 29 -12.61 7.08 -1.72
CA CYS A 29 -13.43 6.60 -2.83
C CYS A 29 -14.92 6.94 -2.61
N ALA A 30 -15.43 6.74 -1.40
CA ALA A 30 -16.83 6.97 -1.06
C ALA A 30 -17.20 8.46 -1.08
N SER A 31 -16.31 9.34 -0.64
CA SER A 31 -16.49 10.80 -0.69
C SER A 31 -16.33 11.41 -2.10
N GLY A 32 -15.78 10.64 -3.04
CA GLY A 32 -15.44 11.14 -4.39
C GLY A 32 -14.14 11.94 -4.44
N GLU A 33 -13.38 12.02 -3.34
CA GLU A 33 -12.05 12.62 -3.33
C GLU A 33 -11.07 11.86 -4.23
N LEU A 34 -11.15 10.52 -4.22
CA LEU A 34 -10.39 9.63 -5.10
C LEU A 34 -11.33 9.07 -6.17
N GLN A 35 -11.13 9.43 -7.44
CA GLN A 35 -11.91 8.97 -8.59
C GLN A 35 -11.58 7.51 -8.93
N ALA A 36 -11.71 6.64 -7.94
CA ALA A 36 -11.44 5.21 -8.01
C ALA A 36 -12.48 4.41 -7.23
N ARG A 37 -12.46 3.11 -7.42
CA ARG A 37 -13.25 2.15 -6.67
C ARG A 37 -12.36 0.98 -6.23
N VAL A 38 -12.40 0.64 -4.95
CA VAL A 38 -11.83 -0.62 -4.46
C VAL A 38 -12.75 -1.75 -4.90
N VAL A 39 -12.25 -2.65 -5.75
CA VAL A 39 -13.03 -3.75 -6.33
C VAL A 39 -12.81 -5.07 -5.60
N ALA A 40 -11.70 -5.22 -4.86
CA ALA A 40 -11.46 -6.33 -3.95
C ALA A 40 -10.39 -5.96 -2.91
N VAL A 41 -10.51 -6.57 -1.75
CA VAL A 41 -9.49 -6.56 -0.68
C VAL A 41 -9.06 -7.99 -0.42
N ILE A 42 -7.75 -8.24 -0.46
CA ILE A 42 -7.20 -9.58 -0.27
C ILE A 42 -6.23 -9.54 0.91
N SER A 43 -6.35 -10.51 1.81
CA SER A 43 -5.44 -10.67 2.94
C SER A 43 -4.81 -12.06 2.95
N ASN A 44 -3.53 -12.12 3.32
CA ASN A 44 -2.84 -13.38 3.61
C ASN A 44 -3.07 -13.88 5.05
N ASN A 45 -3.76 -13.09 5.88
CA ASN A 45 -4.12 -13.39 7.26
C ASN A 45 -5.64 -13.40 7.42
N ALA A 46 -6.19 -14.50 7.94
CA ALA A 46 -7.62 -14.65 8.18
C ALA A 46 -8.17 -13.65 9.19
N ASP A 47 -7.35 -13.31 10.19
CA ASP A 47 -7.71 -12.45 11.33
C ASP A 47 -7.46 -10.96 11.05
N ALA A 48 -7.10 -10.61 9.81
CA ALA A 48 -6.89 -9.23 9.41
C ALA A 48 -8.20 -8.43 9.53
N PHE A 49 -8.26 -7.46 10.46
CA PHE A 49 -9.43 -6.61 10.67
C PHE A 49 -9.80 -5.79 9.41
N GLY A 50 -8.83 -5.55 8.54
CA GLY A 50 -9.09 -4.92 7.25
C GLY A 50 -10.07 -5.70 6.35
N LEU A 51 -10.21 -7.03 6.51
CA LEU A 51 -11.26 -7.80 5.83
C LEU A 51 -12.66 -7.42 6.31
N GLU A 52 -12.81 -7.13 7.60
CA GLU A 52 -14.07 -6.64 8.16
C GLU A 52 -14.40 -5.23 7.65
N ARG A 53 -13.41 -4.35 7.54
CA ARG A 53 -13.57 -3.02 6.92
C ARG A 53 -14.09 -3.12 5.48
N ALA A 54 -13.52 -4.03 4.70
CA ALA A 54 -13.96 -4.27 3.31
C ALA A 54 -15.41 -4.75 3.26
N ARG A 55 -15.81 -5.71 4.12
CA ARG A 55 -17.21 -6.20 4.20
C ARG A 55 -18.18 -5.07 4.54
N ARG A 56 -17.86 -4.22 5.53
CA ARG A 56 -18.67 -3.05 5.91
C ARG A 56 -18.83 -2.06 4.77
N ALA A 57 -17.82 -1.94 3.91
CA ALA A 57 -17.86 -1.11 2.71
C ALA A 57 -18.49 -1.80 1.49
N ASN A 58 -19.07 -3.02 1.66
CA ASN A 58 -19.60 -3.85 0.58
C ASN A 58 -18.58 -4.16 -0.53
N VAL A 59 -17.31 -4.31 -0.16
CA VAL A 59 -16.23 -4.70 -1.05
C VAL A 59 -15.89 -6.17 -0.83
N PRO A 60 -15.70 -6.99 -1.89
CA PRO A 60 -15.23 -8.36 -1.78
C PRO A 60 -13.99 -8.47 -0.88
N ALA A 61 -14.11 -9.24 0.21
CA ALA A 61 -13.07 -9.43 1.22
C ALA A 61 -12.60 -10.88 1.19
N ILE A 62 -11.37 -11.11 0.75
CA ILE A 62 -10.87 -12.43 0.41
C ILE A 62 -9.66 -12.76 1.29
N HIS A 63 -9.74 -13.87 1.99
CA HIS A 63 -8.58 -14.48 2.64
C HIS A 63 -7.90 -15.45 1.66
N ARG A 64 -6.61 -15.23 1.40
CA ARG A 64 -5.79 -16.11 0.58
C ARG A 64 -4.58 -16.59 1.35
N LEU A 65 -4.72 -17.74 2.01
CA LEU A 65 -3.65 -18.39 2.77
C LEU A 65 -2.61 -18.99 1.81
N LYS A 66 -1.32 -18.81 2.12
CA LYS A 66 -0.25 -19.61 1.53
C LYS A 66 -0.17 -20.96 2.26
N LEU A 67 -0.37 -22.04 1.52
CA LEU A 67 -0.27 -23.39 2.09
C LEU A 67 1.20 -23.73 2.43
N PRO A 68 1.47 -24.52 3.48
CA PRO A 68 2.84 -24.89 3.87
C PRO A 68 3.65 -25.52 2.73
N ILE A 69 3.01 -26.38 1.92
CA ILE A 69 3.65 -27.07 0.79
C ILE A 69 3.83 -26.17 -0.44
N GLN A 70 3.12 -25.03 -0.50
CA GLN A 70 3.15 -24.15 -1.65
C GLN A 70 4.43 -23.33 -1.67
N THR A 71 5.14 -23.31 -2.79
CA THR A 71 6.28 -22.40 -2.98
C THR A 71 5.79 -20.95 -3.00
N ARG A 72 6.68 -19.99 -2.76
CA ARG A 72 6.36 -18.56 -2.84
C ARG A 72 5.87 -18.18 -4.25
N ARG A 73 6.55 -18.65 -5.30
CA ARG A 73 6.17 -18.40 -6.69
C ARG A 73 4.82 -19.00 -7.06
N ALA A 74 4.51 -20.22 -6.60
CA ALA A 74 3.19 -20.83 -6.84
C ALA A 74 2.06 -20.05 -6.16
N TYR A 75 2.29 -19.59 -4.91
CA TYR A 75 1.34 -18.73 -4.21
C TYR A 75 1.12 -17.41 -4.95
N ASP A 76 2.19 -16.76 -5.39
CA ASP A 76 2.14 -15.48 -6.09
C ASP A 76 1.49 -15.61 -7.49
N SER A 77 1.66 -16.76 -8.18
CA SER A 77 0.95 -17.07 -9.42
C SER A 77 -0.56 -17.14 -9.20
N ASP A 78 -0.99 -17.85 -8.15
CA ASP A 78 -2.41 -17.95 -7.78
C ASP A 78 -2.99 -16.60 -7.36
N LEU A 79 -2.22 -15.85 -6.53
CA LEU A 79 -2.60 -14.50 -6.11
C LEU A 79 -2.75 -13.57 -7.30
N ALA A 80 -1.80 -13.62 -8.25
CA ALA A 80 -1.86 -12.82 -9.46
C ALA A 80 -3.07 -13.18 -10.35
N GLY A 81 -3.42 -14.48 -10.44
CA GLY A 81 -4.64 -14.94 -11.13
C GLY A 81 -5.91 -14.37 -10.48
N LEU A 82 -5.98 -14.43 -9.15
CA LEU A 82 -7.09 -13.86 -8.37
C LEU A 82 -7.20 -12.34 -8.55
N VAL A 83 -6.10 -11.61 -8.43
CA VAL A 83 -6.07 -10.15 -8.63
C VAL A 83 -6.51 -9.79 -10.05
N ALA A 84 -6.00 -10.49 -11.07
CA ALA A 84 -6.33 -10.24 -12.47
C ALA A 84 -7.82 -10.41 -12.77
N SER A 85 -8.55 -11.32 -12.08
CA SER A 85 -9.99 -11.53 -12.26
C SER A 85 -10.84 -10.31 -11.92
N TYR A 86 -10.32 -9.36 -11.14
CA TYR A 86 -10.96 -8.09 -10.81
C TYR A 86 -10.64 -6.96 -11.80
N HIS A 87 -9.76 -7.22 -12.76
CA HIS A 87 -9.32 -6.24 -13.78
C HIS A 87 -8.90 -4.88 -13.16
N PRO A 88 -7.98 -4.85 -12.18
CA PRO A 88 -7.54 -3.62 -11.58
C PRO A 88 -6.67 -2.80 -12.51
N GLU A 89 -6.73 -1.48 -12.40
CA GLU A 89 -5.73 -0.57 -12.94
C GLU A 89 -4.52 -0.46 -12.02
N TRP A 90 -4.77 -0.47 -10.69
CA TRP A 90 -3.73 -0.39 -9.68
C TRP A 90 -3.91 -1.44 -8.60
N ILE A 91 -2.81 -1.96 -8.10
CA ILE A 91 -2.73 -2.82 -6.92
C ILE A 91 -2.02 -2.04 -5.82
N VAL A 92 -2.66 -1.91 -4.66
CA VAL A 92 -2.12 -1.15 -3.53
C VAL A 92 -1.76 -2.11 -2.41
N LEU A 93 -0.49 -2.10 -2.00
CA LEU A 93 0.01 -2.80 -0.82
C LEU A 93 -0.16 -1.88 0.39
N ALA A 94 -1.24 -2.05 1.14
CA ALA A 94 -1.59 -1.24 2.30
C ALA A 94 -1.32 -2.02 3.60
N GLY A 95 -0.04 -2.19 3.93
CA GLY A 95 0.39 -3.06 5.03
C GLY A 95 0.39 -4.54 4.66
N TRP A 96 0.81 -4.88 3.46
CA TRP A 96 1.03 -6.25 2.99
C TRP A 96 2.40 -6.75 3.45
N MET A 97 2.43 -7.74 4.37
CA MET A 97 3.65 -8.21 5.04
C MET A 97 4.34 -9.38 4.31
N ARG A 98 4.24 -9.45 2.99
CA ARG A 98 4.93 -10.44 2.16
C ARG A 98 5.57 -9.76 0.97
N LEU A 99 6.78 -10.19 0.62
CA LEU A 99 7.41 -9.77 -0.63
C LEU A 99 6.72 -10.48 -1.80
N LEU A 100 6.40 -9.76 -2.85
CA LEU A 100 5.88 -10.30 -4.10
C LEU A 100 7.05 -10.72 -5.01
N THR A 101 6.89 -11.84 -5.70
CA THR A 101 7.88 -12.31 -6.67
C THR A 101 7.61 -11.75 -8.05
N SER A 102 8.62 -11.84 -8.94
CA SER A 102 8.46 -11.51 -10.37
C SER A 102 7.26 -12.22 -11.00
N THR A 103 6.93 -13.44 -10.55
CA THR A 103 5.72 -14.17 -10.99
C THR A 103 4.43 -13.38 -10.82
N PHE A 104 4.34 -12.55 -9.78
CA PHE A 104 3.21 -11.62 -9.59
C PHE A 104 3.45 -10.31 -10.33
N LEU A 105 4.62 -9.69 -10.15
CA LEU A 105 4.93 -8.34 -10.61
C LEU A 105 4.92 -8.21 -12.14
N ASP A 106 5.42 -9.21 -12.86
CA ASP A 106 5.45 -9.24 -14.34
C ASP A 106 4.04 -9.25 -14.96
N ARG A 107 3.03 -9.67 -14.21
CA ARG A 107 1.62 -9.58 -14.66
C ARG A 107 1.01 -8.20 -14.52
N PHE A 108 1.62 -7.35 -13.70
CA PHE A 108 1.14 -6.01 -13.39
C PHE A 108 2.28 -4.98 -13.48
N PRO A 109 2.97 -4.87 -14.62
CA PRO A 109 4.16 -4.02 -14.75
C PRO A 109 3.81 -2.57 -14.44
N ASN A 110 4.55 -1.97 -13.50
CA ASN A 110 4.39 -0.59 -13.03
C ASN A 110 2.98 -0.25 -12.50
N ARG A 111 2.24 -1.24 -11.99
CA ARG A 111 0.88 -1.06 -11.43
C ARG A 111 0.76 -1.42 -9.96
N VAL A 112 1.85 -1.81 -9.33
CA VAL A 112 1.89 -2.15 -7.91
C VAL A 112 2.47 -0.98 -7.14
N VAL A 113 1.72 -0.49 -6.17
CA VAL A 113 2.08 0.65 -5.30
C VAL A 113 2.21 0.15 -3.88
N ASN A 114 3.29 0.51 -3.20
CA ASN A 114 3.50 0.20 -1.79
C ASN A 114 3.55 1.48 -0.95
N LEU A 115 3.00 1.41 0.25
CA LEU A 115 3.20 2.37 1.32
C LEU A 115 4.21 1.79 2.29
N HIS A 116 5.31 2.51 2.52
CA HIS A 116 6.36 2.12 3.45
C HIS A 116 6.59 3.22 4.50
N PRO A 117 6.57 2.89 5.82
CA PRO A 117 6.71 3.88 6.89
C PRO A 117 8.17 4.24 7.16
N ALA A 118 8.92 4.57 6.11
CA ALA A 118 10.25 5.16 6.17
C ALA A 118 10.54 5.98 4.91
N LEU A 119 11.57 6.83 4.97
CA LEU A 119 12.08 7.57 3.81
C LEU A 119 12.88 6.63 2.89
N PRO A 120 13.05 7.00 1.61
CA PRO A 120 13.83 6.22 0.66
C PRO A 120 15.24 5.92 1.19
N GLY A 121 15.64 4.64 1.10
CA GLY A 121 16.96 4.19 1.54
C GLY A 121 17.12 4.04 3.06
N THR A 122 16.06 4.29 3.85
CA THR A 122 16.09 4.14 5.31
C THR A 122 15.16 3.01 5.76
N PHE A 123 15.56 2.25 6.78
CA PHE A 123 14.76 1.24 7.48
C PHE A 123 13.91 0.31 6.57
N PRO A 124 14.47 -0.35 5.53
CA PRO A 124 13.70 -1.19 4.63
C PRO A 124 13.11 -2.40 5.37
N GLY A 125 11.96 -2.90 4.90
CA GLY A 125 11.28 -4.07 5.45
C GLY A 125 10.49 -3.80 6.72
N ALA A 126 10.27 -4.85 7.53
CA ALA A 126 9.41 -4.81 8.71
C ALA A 126 9.95 -3.94 9.85
N HIS A 127 9.04 -3.50 10.73
CA HIS A 127 9.38 -2.75 11.95
C HIS A 127 10.15 -1.44 11.69
N ALA A 128 9.83 -0.75 10.60
CA ALA A 128 10.55 0.47 10.22
C ALA A 128 10.35 1.61 11.22
N VAL A 129 9.15 1.78 11.78
CA VAL A 129 8.83 2.83 12.75
C VAL A 129 9.58 2.60 14.05
N GLU A 130 9.56 1.37 14.58
CA GLU A 130 10.26 0.98 15.80
C GLU A 130 11.78 1.20 15.64
N ARG A 131 12.35 0.76 14.50
CA ARG A 131 13.79 0.97 14.22
C ARG A 131 14.16 2.44 14.06
N ALA A 132 13.30 3.26 13.46
CA ALA A 132 13.50 4.69 13.35
C ALA A 132 13.46 5.37 14.73
N PHE A 133 12.52 4.96 15.59
CA PHE A 133 12.42 5.48 16.96
C PHE A 133 13.64 5.11 17.82
N GLU A 134 14.09 3.85 17.72
CA GLU A 134 15.31 3.41 18.40
C GLU A 134 16.56 4.15 17.91
N ALA A 135 16.69 4.35 16.59
CA ALA A 135 17.79 5.13 16.00
C ALA A 135 17.77 6.59 16.46
N TYR A 136 16.57 7.19 16.59
CA TYR A 136 16.41 8.52 17.16
C TYR A 136 16.90 8.58 18.63
N ARG A 137 16.52 7.61 19.43
CA ARG A 137 16.97 7.51 20.84
C ARG A 137 18.48 7.36 20.99
N ARG A 138 19.16 6.82 19.97
CA ARG A 138 20.63 6.74 19.92
C ARG A 138 21.27 7.97 19.29
N GLY A 139 20.49 8.96 18.83
CA GLY A 139 20.99 10.18 18.18
C GLY A 139 21.46 9.97 16.74
N GLU A 140 21.12 8.87 16.10
CA GLU A 140 21.53 8.51 14.73
C GLU A 140 20.66 9.21 13.66
N VAL A 141 19.40 9.48 13.98
CA VAL A 141 18.46 10.21 13.13
C VAL A 141 17.73 11.28 13.91
N THR A 142 17.18 12.28 13.22
CA THR A 142 16.42 13.39 13.83
C THR A 142 14.91 13.31 13.52
N HIS A 143 14.52 12.42 12.60
CA HIS A 143 13.15 12.30 12.14
C HIS A 143 12.89 10.90 11.58
N ALA A 144 11.64 10.55 11.45
CA ALA A 144 11.13 9.43 10.67
C ALA A 144 10.58 9.95 9.32
N GLY A 145 9.90 9.10 8.60
CA GLY A 145 9.19 9.52 7.39
C GLY A 145 8.42 8.38 6.76
N ILE A 146 7.77 8.69 5.67
CA ILE A 146 6.89 7.77 4.94
C ILE A 146 7.16 7.97 3.46
N MET A 147 7.11 6.89 2.70
CA MET A 147 7.08 6.95 1.26
C MET A 147 5.96 6.09 0.67
N VAL A 148 5.42 6.55 -0.46
CA VAL A 148 4.62 5.77 -1.39
C VAL A 148 5.44 5.57 -2.64
N HIS A 149 5.63 4.34 -3.09
CA HIS A 149 6.50 4.02 -4.21
C HIS A 149 5.93 2.90 -5.09
N LEU A 150 6.40 2.81 -6.33
CA LEU A 150 6.13 1.66 -7.20
C LEU A 150 6.94 0.45 -6.74
N VAL A 151 6.42 -0.74 -7.03
CA VAL A 151 7.11 -2.03 -6.82
C VAL A 151 7.33 -2.68 -8.19
N PRO A 152 8.42 -2.33 -8.90
CA PRO A 152 8.68 -2.84 -10.24
C PRO A 152 9.28 -4.24 -10.24
N ASP A 153 9.95 -4.62 -9.16
CA ASP A 153 10.70 -5.87 -9.01
C ASP A 153 10.69 -6.40 -7.56
N GLU A 154 11.47 -7.44 -7.29
CA GLU A 154 11.57 -8.08 -5.96
C GLU A 154 12.41 -7.29 -4.94
N GLY A 155 12.89 -6.11 -5.29
CA GLY A 155 13.63 -5.23 -4.37
C GLY A 155 12.75 -4.74 -3.22
N VAL A 156 13.34 -4.69 -2.02
CA VAL A 156 12.60 -4.29 -0.82
C VAL A 156 12.64 -2.77 -0.70
N ASP A 157 11.47 -2.14 -0.78
CA ASP A 157 11.25 -0.69 -0.58
C ASP A 157 12.22 0.21 -1.36
N SER A 158 12.61 -0.22 -2.58
CA SER A 158 13.64 0.41 -3.42
C SER A 158 13.12 0.96 -4.74
N GLY A 159 11.83 0.81 -5.03
CA GLY A 159 11.24 1.26 -6.30
C GLY A 159 11.07 2.78 -6.39
N PRO A 160 10.69 3.28 -7.58
CA PRO A 160 10.49 4.71 -7.84
C PRO A 160 9.49 5.35 -6.87
N VAL A 161 9.89 6.43 -6.23
CA VAL A 161 9.08 7.16 -5.24
C VAL A 161 8.04 8.02 -5.93
N LEU A 162 6.78 7.88 -5.51
CA LEU A 162 5.64 8.67 -5.99
C LEU A 162 5.37 9.86 -5.08
N ALA A 163 5.49 9.64 -3.78
CA ALA A 163 5.32 10.66 -2.75
C ALA A 163 6.11 10.27 -1.50
N GLN A 164 6.61 11.26 -0.78
CA GLN A 164 7.26 11.05 0.52
C GLN A 164 7.01 12.22 1.45
N GLU A 165 7.10 11.96 2.74
CA GLU A 165 6.96 13.01 3.75
C GLU A 165 7.82 12.70 4.98
N VAL A 166 8.48 13.73 5.48
CA VAL A 166 9.23 13.69 6.75
C VAL A 166 8.25 13.79 7.91
N VAL A 167 8.41 12.93 8.90
CA VAL A 167 7.63 12.95 10.14
C VAL A 167 8.56 13.27 11.29
N PRO A 168 8.36 14.39 12.00
CA PRO A 168 9.22 14.74 13.13
C PRO A 168 9.07 13.75 14.27
N ILE A 169 10.17 13.46 14.96
CA ILE A 169 10.18 12.76 16.24
C ILE A 169 10.49 13.81 17.30
N HIS A 170 9.63 13.93 18.32
CA HIS A 170 9.80 14.90 19.39
C HIS A 170 10.51 14.27 20.60
N PRO A 171 11.23 15.06 21.42
CA PRO A 171 11.94 14.53 22.59
C PRO A 171 11.06 13.78 23.59
N ASP A 172 9.78 14.15 23.68
CA ASP A 172 8.82 13.59 24.63
C ASP A 172 7.96 12.46 24.00
N ASP A 173 8.25 12.07 22.74
CA ASP A 173 7.48 11.02 22.10
C ASP A 173 7.71 9.67 22.78
N THR A 174 6.61 8.93 22.94
CA THR A 174 6.65 7.48 23.04
C THR A 174 6.55 6.87 21.64
N LEU A 175 6.83 5.58 21.52
CA LEU A 175 6.64 4.88 20.24
C LEU A 175 5.20 5.01 19.73
N GLU A 176 4.22 4.88 20.62
CA GLU A 176 2.80 4.98 20.28
C GLU A 176 2.43 6.40 19.77
N CYS A 177 3.05 7.46 20.34
CA CYS A 177 2.85 8.82 19.85
C CYS A 177 3.39 9.01 18.43
N LEU A 178 4.57 8.45 18.16
CA LEU A 178 5.16 8.46 16.82
C LEU A 178 4.31 7.63 15.85
N GLU A 179 3.91 6.41 16.21
CA GLU A 179 3.04 5.55 15.38
C GLU A 179 1.74 6.24 15.01
N ALA A 180 1.05 6.88 15.97
CA ALA A 180 -0.18 7.61 15.72
C ALA A 180 0.03 8.76 14.73
N ARG A 181 1.14 9.50 14.86
CA ARG A 181 1.53 10.58 13.92
C ARG A 181 1.85 10.02 12.54
N MET A 182 2.61 8.93 12.45
CA MET A 182 2.93 8.25 11.21
C MET A 182 1.66 7.80 10.49
N HIS A 183 0.74 7.14 11.18
CA HIS A 183 -0.52 6.67 10.59
C HIS A 183 -1.36 7.82 10.01
N ALA A 184 -1.43 8.98 10.70
CA ALA A 184 -2.15 10.14 10.18
C ALA A 184 -1.54 10.67 8.88
N VAL A 185 -0.21 10.62 8.76
CA VAL A 185 0.50 11.01 7.54
C VAL A 185 0.34 9.95 6.45
N GLU A 186 0.45 8.66 6.77
CA GLU A 186 0.24 7.54 5.84
C GLU A 186 -1.09 7.65 5.11
N HIS A 187 -2.18 7.87 5.86
CA HIS A 187 -3.53 7.92 5.31
C HIS A 187 -3.66 8.99 4.23
N ARG A 188 -3.21 10.23 4.51
CA ARG A 188 -3.32 11.33 3.55
C ARG A 188 -2.32 11.22 2.39
N LEU A 189 -1.09 10.75 2.67
CA LEU A 189 -0.05 10.61 1.65
C LEU A 189 -0.42 9.54 0.63
N LEU A 190 -0.95 8.38 1.09
CA LEU A 190 -1.40 7.31 0.21
C LEU A 190 -2.56 7.77 -0.68
N VAL A 191 -3.56 8.44 -0.12
CA VAL A 191 -4.70 8.97 -0.90
C VAL A 191 -4.21 9.99 -1.93
N ALA A 192 -3.32 10.91 -1.54
CA ALA A 192 -2.76 11.92 -2.45
C ALA A 192 -1.95 11.29 -3.59
N ALA A 193 -1.10 10.30 -3.30
CA ALA A 193 -0.34 9.58 -4.32
C ALA A 193 -1.25 8.82 -5.30
N MET A 194 -2.26 8.11 -4.78
CA MET A 194 -3.22 7.40 -5.62
C MET A 194 -4.05 8.35 -6.48
N LYS A 195 -4.42 9.52 -5.96
CA LYS A 195 -5.13 10.56 -6.72
C LYS A 195 -4.32 11.06 -7.92
N GLN A 196 -3.02 11.26 -7.76
CA GLN A 196 -2.13 11.61 -8.87
C GLN A 196 -2.09 10.51 -9.93
N LEU A 197 -1.90 9.24 -9.53
CA LEU A 197 -1.85 8.11 -10.45
C LEU A 197 -3.13 7.90 -11.24
N VAL A 198 -4.29 7.98 -10.57
CA VAL A 198 -5.61 7.82 -11.19
C VAL A 198 -5.89 8.93 -12.20
N ASN A 199 -5.48 10.16 -11.90
CA ASN A 199 -5.71 11.31 -12.80
C ASN A 199 -4.79 11.32 -14.02
N THR A 200 -3.57 10.81 -13.91
CA THR A 200 -2.59 10.80 -15.02
C THR A 200 -2.87 9.73 -16.06
N ARG A 201 -3.69 8.71 -15.76
CA ARG A 201 -4.10 7.60 -16.67
C ARG A 201 -2.97 6.94 -17.46
N SER A 202 -1.73 7.24 -17.17
CA SER A 202 -0.59 6.55 -17.75
C SER A 202 0.19 5.85 -16.65
N PRO A 203 0.54 4.55 -16.82
CA PRO A 203 1.71 4.05 -16.14
C PRO A 203 2.84 5.01 -16.54
N ILE A 204 3.55 5.56 -15.56
CA ILE A 204 4.57 6.60 -15.77
C ILE A 204 5.52 6.12 -16.87
N ALA A 205 5.25 6.56 -18.11
CA ALA A 205 6.11 6.29 -19.25
C ALA A 205 7.36 7.16 -19.06
N GLY A 206 8.45 6.56 -18.60
CA GLY A 206 9.73 7.27 -18.48
C GLY A 206 10.62 6.93 -17.30
N LEU A 207 10.23 6.04 -16.40
CA LEU A 207 11.16 5.53 -15.36
C LEU A 207 11.86 4.27 -15.91
N ARG A 208 12.95 4.47 -16.62
CA ARG A 208 14.00 3.45 -16.89
C ARG A 208 15.12 3.63 -15.89
#